data_71badff33c85329351aca5c8b7edd012
#
_entry.id   71badff33c85329351aca5c8b7edd012
#
_cell.length_a   1.000
_cell.length_b   1.000
_cell.length_c   1.000
_cell.angle_alpha   90.00
_cell.angle_beta   90.00
_cell.angle_gamma   90.00
#
_symmetry.space_group_name_H-M   'P 1'
#
loop_
_entity.id
_entity.type
_entity.pdbx_description
1 polymer ?
#
loop_
_entity_poly.entity_id
_entity_poly.type
_entity_poly.pdbx_seq_one_letter_code
_entity_poly.pdbx_strand_id
1 'polypeptide(L)'
;YKRQDQSGIVIKQLFVIEPNRTDEALKDYAEETFEINMKVAESLSGTITPQGFFAVIEKPKYDVTQAKQVLLIDRIQDPGNLGTLIRTSDAAGIDLIVMEKGTADPYQDKVLRASQGSVFHIPVITADLKTFIADFNGPVYGTALENAQPYKEIASQDIFALLLGNEGEGCL
;
A
#
# COMPACT_ATOMS: atom_id res chain seq x y z
N TYR A 1 -8.16 8.26 10.56
CA TYR A 1 -7.70 8.76 11.87
C TYR A 1 -7.34 7.62 12.82
N LYS A 2 -8.31 6.81 13.29
CA LYS A 2 -8.05 5.67 14.19
C LYS A 2 -7.04 4.64 13.65
N ARG A 3 -6.85 4.58 12.34
CA ARG A 3 -5.90 3.66 11.71
C ARG A 3 -4.46 4.16 11.76
N GLN A 4 -4.21 5.47 11.79
CA GLN A 4 -2.87 6.03 11.92
C GLN A 4 -2.25 5.76 13.29
N ASP A 5 -3.05 5.78 14.36
CA ASP A 5 -2.57 5.45 15.71
C ASP A 5 -1.98 4.04 15.84
N GLN A 6 -2.43 3.11 14.97
CA GLN A 6 -1.97 1.72 14.97
C GLN A 6 -0.77 1.47 14.04
N SER A 7 -0.52 2.37 13.08
CA SER A 7 0.55 2.20 12.08
C SER A 7 1.93 2.71 12.53
N GLY A 8 2.00 3.45 13.63
CA GLY A 8 3.25 4.07 14.11
C GLY A 8 3.81 5.15 13.17
N ILE A 9 2.99 5.68 12.24
CA ILE A 9 3.40 6.71 11.28
C ILE A 9 3.54 8.04 11.98
N VAL A 10 4.70 8.67 11.84
CA VAL A 10 4.97 10.02 12.32
C VAL A 10 4.72 11.02 11.20
N ILE A 11 3.88 12.01 11.46
CA ILE A 11 3.67 13.15 10.58
C ILE A 11 4.80 14.15 10.82
N LYS A 12 5.70 14.32 9.84
CA LYS A 12 6.79 15.28 9.94
C LYS A 12 6.30 16.71 9.82
N GLN A 13 5.44 16.96 8.85
CA GLN A 13 4.87 18.28 8.60
C GLN A 13 3.39 18.18 8.31
N LEU A 14 2.60 19.00 8.94
CA LEU A 14 1.18 19.14 8.71
C LEU A 14 0.88 20.56 8.19
N PHE A 15 0.23 20.65 7.05
CA PHE A 15 -0.23 21.91 6.49
C PHE A 15 -1.75 21.97 6.61
N VAL A 16 -2.29 23.02 7.19
CA VAL A 16 -3.73 23.22 7.45
C VAL A 16 -4.22 24.52 6.82
N ILE A 17 -5.42 24.51 6.25
CA ILE A 17 -6.10 25.68 5.70
C ILE A 17 -7.03 26.19 6.79
N GLU A 18 -6.69 27.28 7.45
CA GLU A 18 -7.44 27.90 8.55
C GLU A 18 -8.02 26.91 9.59
N PRO A 19 -7.90 27.19 10.87
CA PRO A 19 -8.17 26.21 11.91
C PRO A 19 -9.64 25.77 11.92
N ASN A 20 -9.90 24.56 11.47
CA ASN A 20 -11.14 23.86 11.64
C ASN A 20 -11.00 22.94 12.88
N ARG A 21 -12.06 22.71 13.66
CA ARG A 21 -12.03 21.89 14.90
C ARG A 21 -11.44 20.49 14.71
N THR A 22 -11.48 19.95 13.50
CA THR A 22 -10.90 18.66 13.15
C THR A 22 -9.36 18.70 13.10
N ASP A 23 -8.79 19.88 12.90
CA ASP A 23 -7.37 20.07 12.66
C ASP A 23 -6.57 20.11 13.97
N GLU A 24 -7.19 20.50 15.09
CA GLU A 24 -6.51 20.52 16.41
C GLU A 24 -6.07 19.12 16.85
N ALA A 25 -6.90 18.10 16.60
CA ALA A 25 -6.54 16.72 16.93
C ALA A 25 -5.39 16.17 16.08
N LEU A 26 -5.15 16.73 14.89
CA LEU A 26 -4.04 16.32 14.02
C LEU A 26 -2.72 16.99 14.41
N LYS A 27 -2.76 18.18 14.99
CA LYS A 27 -1.58 18.92 15.42
C LYS A 27 -0.76 18.14 16.44
N ASP A 28 -1.44 17.37 17.31
CA ASP A 28 -0.79 16.55 18.34
C ASP A 28 0.04 15.39 17.76
N TYR A 29 -0.21 15.01 16.51
CA TYR A 29 0.50 13.91 15.82
C TYR A 29 1.60 14.41 14.86
N ALA A 30 1.79 15.72 14.71
CA ALA A 30 2.74 16.32 13.80
C ALA A 30 3.92 16.94 14.55
N GLU A 31 5.14 16.73 14.03
CA GLU A 31 6.34 17.40 14.58
C GLU A 31 6.30 18.91 14.32
N GLU A 32 5.81 19.32 13.14
CA GLU A 32 5.65 20.72 12.75
C GLU A 32 4.29 20.94 12.10
N THR A 33 3.65 22.08 12.39
CA THR A 33 2.37 22.45 11.76
C THR A 33 2.46 23.84 11.14
N PHE A 34 1.99 23.97 9.91
CA PHE A 34 1.99 25.19 9.13
C PHE A 34 0.57 25.57 8.72
N GLU A 35 0.20 26.84 8.90
CA GLU A 35 -1.02 27.38 8.33
C GLU A 35 -0.76 27.83 6.89
N ILE A 36 -1.62 27.40 5.96
CA ILE A 36 -1.54 27.76 4.55
C ILE A 36 -2.83 28.39 4.07
N ASN A 37 -2.74 29.24 3.05
CA ASN A 37 -3.92 29.79 2.40
C ASN A 37 -4.45 28.86 1.30
N MET A 38 -5.68 29.15 0.82
CA MET A 38 -6.36 28.34 -0.19
C MET A 38 -5.53 28.21 -1.49
N LYS A 39 -4.82 29.26 -1.91
CA LYS A 39 -4.01 29.23 -3.12
C LYS A 39 -2.86 28.22 -3.04
N VAL A 40 -2.22 28.11 -1.88
CA VAL A 40 -1.17 27.10 -1.63
C VAL A 40 -1.80 25.71 -1.57
N ALA A 41 -2.95 25.57 -0.92
CA ALA A 41 -3.66 24.31 -0.84
C ALA A 41 -4.10 23.77 -2.21
N GLU A 42 -4.60 24.63 -3.09
CA GLU A 42 -4.93 24.29 -4.48
C GLU A 42 -3.71 23.82 -5.27
N SER A 43 -2.54 24.44 -5.02
CA SER A 43 -1.27 24.03 -5.64
C SER A 43 -0.77 22.67 -5.14
N LEU A 44 -1.02 22.33 -3.88
CA LEU A 44 -0.64 21.06 -3.27
C LEU A 44 -1.65 19.93 -3.57
N SER A 45 -2.89 20.30 -3.89
CA SER A 45 -3.97 19.36 -4.08
C SER A 45 -3.92 18.71 -5.47
N GLY A 46 -4.02 17.38 -5.50
CA GLY A 46 -4.34 16.64 -6.72
C GLY A 46 -5.86 16.53 -7.00
N THR A 47 -6.71 17.27 -6.27
CA THR A 47 -8.17 17.26 -6.40
C THR A 47 -8.72 18.68 -6.54
N ILE A 48 -9.90 18.82 -7.18
CA ILE A 48 -10.56 20.11 -7.41
C ILE A 48 -10.92 20.80 -6.08
N THR A 49 -11.24 20.00 -5.04
CA THR A 49 -11.60 20.53 -3.73
C THR A 49 -10.65 19.91 -2.68
N PRO A 50 -9.72 20.70 -2.14
CA PRO A 50 -8.85 20.26 -1.05
C PRO A 50 -9.65 19.91 0.22
N GLN A 51 -9.21 18.89 0.96
CA GLN A 51 -9.86 18.50 2.22
C GLN A 51 -9.47 19.37 3.43
N GLY A 52 -8.64 20.38 3.21
CA GLY A 52 -8.27 21.34 4.25
C GLY A 52 -6.93 21.06 4.94
N PHE A 53 -6.32 19.89 4.72
CA PHE A 53 -5.02 19.57 5.29
C PHE A 53 -4.18 18.71 4.35
N PHE A 54 -2.84 18.79 4.52
CA PHE A 54 -1.84 17.98 3.84
C PHE A 54 -0.78 17.55 4.84
N ALA A 55 -0.29 16.32 4.72
CA ALA A 55 0.71 15.79 5.62
C ALA A 55 1.93 15.26 4.86
N VAL A 56 3.12 15.59 5.34
CA VAL A 56 4.37 14.96 4.93
C VAL A 56 4.72 13.90 5.97
N ILE A 57 4.90 12.67 5.51
CA ILE A 57 5.25 11.53 6.34
C ILE A 57 6.52 10.85 5.83
N GLU A 58 7.25 10.18 6.71
CA GLU A 58 8.28 9.25 6.28
C GLU A 58 7.63 7.96 5.75
N LYS A 59 8.22 7.39 4.69
CA LYS A 59 7.79 6.07 4.23
C LYS A 59 8.07 5.04 5.33
N PRO A 60 7.09 4.22 5.71
CA PRO A 60 7.28 3.20 6.75
C PRO A 60 8.42 2.25 6.39
N LYS A 61 9.18 1.83 7.40
CA LYS A 61 10.19 0.78 7.30
C LYS A 61 9.67 -0.44 8.02
N TYR A 62 9.70 -1.58 7.35
CA TYR A 62 9.14 -2.82 7.89
C TYR A 62 10.24 -3.88 8.05
N ASP A 63 10.17 -4.63 9.15
CA ASP A 63 10.86 -5.90 9.24
C ASP A 63 9.96 -6.98 8.61
N VAL A 64 10.40 -7.52 7.49
CA VAL A 64 9.63 -8.48 6.68
C VAL A 64 10.13 -9.92 6.82
N THR A 65 11.08 -10.17 7.72
CA THR A 65 11.75 -11.47 7.89
C THR A 65 10.82 -12.58 8.40
N GLN A 66 9.70 -12.22 9.03
CA GLN A 66 8.74 -13.14 9.61
C GLN A 66 7.46 -13.32 8.78
N ALA A 67 7.40 -12.73 7.57
CA ALA A 67 6.23 -12.81 6.71
C ALA A 67 6.00 -14.26 6.25
N LYS A 68 4.78 -14.76 6.47
CA LYS A 68 4.34 -16.13 6.13
C LYS A 68 3.42 -16.14 4.92
N GLN A 69 2.48 -15.22 4.89
CA GLN A 69 1.49 -15.07 3.81
C GLN A 69 1.86 -13.85 2.97
N VAL A 70 2.29 -14.08 1.75
CA VAL A 70 2.87 -13.03 0.91
C VAL A 70 2.07 -12.88 -0.38
N LEU A 71 1.78 -11.63 -0.76
CA LEU A 71 1.31 -11.32 -2.10
C LEU A 71 2.46 -10.80 -2.95
N LEU A 72 2.72 -11.46 -4.08
CA LEU A 72 3.69 -11.05 -5.10
C LEU A 72 2.94 -10.37 -6.24
N ILE A 73 3.37 -9.17 -6.62
CA ILE A 73 2.72 -8.37 -7.67
C ILE A 73 3.72 -8.14 -8.80
N ASP A 74 3.46 -8.74 -9.95
CA ASP A 74 4.28 -8.61 -11.15
C ASP A 74 3.73 -7.52 -12.07
N ARG A 75 4.34 -6.33 -12.03
CA ARG A 75 4.15 -5.20 -12.96
C ARG A 75 2.71 -4.73 -13.17
N ILE A 76 1.88 -4.72 -12.13
CA ILE A 76 0.56 -4.09 -12.16
C ILE A 76 0.74 -2.58 -12.29
N GLN A 77 0.29 -2.00 -13.42
CA GLN A 77 0.49 -0.59 -13.75
C GLN A 77 -0.72 0.29 -13.41
N ASP A 78 -1.94 -0.26 -13.37
CA ASP A 78 -3.12 0.53 -13.00
C ASP A 78 -3.13 0.82 -11.49
N PRO A 79 -3.11 2.13 -11.12
CA PRO A 79 -3.10 2.51 -9.70
C PRO A 79 -4.37 2.11 -8.92
N GLY A 80 -5.51 2.02 -9.61
CA GLY A 80 -6.77 1.59 -9.00
C GLY A 80 -6.74 0.12 -8.63
N ASN A 81 -6.22 -0.74 -9.53
CA ASN A 81 -6.02 -2.16 -9.31
C ASN A 81 -5.02 -2.39 -8.17
N LEU A 82 -3.87 -1.70 -8.20
CA LEU A 82 -2.88 -1.81 -7.13
C LEU A 82 -3.47 -1.43 -5.76
N GLY A 83 -4.18 -0.30 -5.66
CA GLY A 83 -4.80 0.11 -4.41
C GLY A 83 -5.86 -0.87 -3.92
N THR A 84 -6.62 -1.48 -4.82
CA THR A 84 -7.60 -2.54 -4.50
C THR A 84 -6.91 -3.80 -3.98
N LEU A 85 -5.82 -4.22 -4.62
CA LEU A 85 -5.03 -5.37 -4.17
C LEU A 85 -4.46 -5.14 -2.76
N ILE A 86 -3.86 -3.98 -2.49
CA ILE A 86 -3.34 -3.62 -1.17
C ILE A 86 -4.46 -3.69 -0.12
N ARG A 87 -5.62 -3.09 -0.40
CA ARG A 87 -6.75 -3.11 0.53
C ARG A 87 -7.30 -4.51 0.77
N THR A 88 -7.40 -5.33 -0.27
CA THR A 88 -7.88 -6.71 -0.16
C THR A 88 -6.90 -7.57 0.62
N SER A 89 -5.60 -7.40 0.41
CA SER A 89 -4.54 -8.10 1.12
C SER A 89 -4.56 -7.77 2.62
N ASP A 90 -4.67 -6.50 2.98
CA ASP A 90 -4.79 -6.05 4.36
C ASP A 90 -6.02 -6.68 5.04
N ALA A 91 -7.18 -6.67 4.36
CA ALA A 91 -8.41 -7.29 4.86
C ALA A 91 -8.34 -8.82 4.97
N ALA A 92 -7.55 -9.47 4.14
CA ALA A 92 -7.34 -10.92 4.14
C ALA A 92 -6.28 -11.38 5.15
N GLY A 93 -5.56 -10.46 5.79
CA GLY A 93 -4.50 -10.77 6.75
C GLY A 93 -3.19 -11.21 6.10
N ILE A 94 -2.92 -10.80 4.86
CA ILE A 94 -1.61 -10.99 4.22
C ILE A 94 -0.56 -10.20 5.00
N ASP A 95 0.60 -10.83 5.27
CA ASP A 95 1.67 -10.24 6.08
C ASP A 95 2.54 -9.24 5.29
N LEU A 96 2.70 -9.45 3.98
CA LEU A 96 3.63 -8.71 3.14
C LEU A 96 3.16 -8.66 1.69
N ILE A 97 3.33 -7.50 1.07
CA ILE A 97 3.22 -7.33 -0.38
C ILE A 97 4.61 -7.04 -0.96
N VAL A 98 5.04 -7.85 -1.93
CA VAL A 98 6.28 -7.65 -2.68
C VAL A 98 5.94 -7.33 -4.12
N MET A 99 6.40 -6.18 -4.59
CA MET A 99 6.13 -5.70 -5.94
C MET A 99 7.39 -5.76 -6.81
N GLU A 100 7.24 -6.25 -8.05
CA GLU A 100 8.30 -6.14 -9.06
C GLU A 100 8.50 -4.69 -9.50
N LYS A 101 9.73 -4.36 -9.92
CA LYS A 101 10.02 -3.09 -10.58
C LYS A 101 9.13 -2.90 -11.80
N GLY A 102 8.58 -1.70 -11.98
CA GLY A 102 7.60 -1.39 -13.03
C GLY A 102 6.14 -1.50 -12.57
N THR A 103 5.88 -1.96 -11.36
CA THR A 103 4.58 -1.80 -10.69
C THR A 103 4.35 -0.32 -10.35
N ALA A 104 3.11 0.13 -10.36
CA ALA A 104 2.74 1.49 -9.96
C ALA A 104 3.25 1.83 -8.55
N ASP A 105 3.57 3.11 -8.30
CA ASP A 105 4.03 3.54 -6.96
C ASP A 105 2.88 3.41 -5.94
N PRO A 106 3.05 2.64 -4.85
CA PRO A 106 2.02 2.44 -3.84
C PRO A 106 1.67 3.73 -3.08
N TYR A 107 2.54 4.74 -3.10
CA TYR A 107 2.34 6.02 -2.42
C TYR A 107 1.83 7.13 -3.34
N GLN A 108 1.57 6.87 -4.62
CA GLN A 108 0.94 7.87 -5.48
C GLN A 108 -0.53 8.11 -5.08
N ASP A 109 -1.01 9.31 -5.26
CA ASP A 109 -2.35 9.78 -4.85
C ASP A 109 -3.50 8.82 -5.18
N LYS A 110 -3.51 8.27 -6.40
CA LYS A 110 -4.59 7.39 -6.86
C LYS A 110 -4.58 6.06 -6.11
N VAL A 111 -3.39 5.52 -5.77
CA VAL A 111 -3.24 4.29 -4.96
C VAL A 111 -3.61 4.57 -3.51
N LEU A 112 -3.15 5.69 -2.94
CA LEU A 112 -3.49 6.09 -1.57
C LEU A 112 -5.00 6.16 -1.38
N ARG A 113 -5.73 6.76 -2.33
CA ARG A 113 -7.20 6.82 -2.30
C ARG A 113 -7.83 5.44 -2.45
N ALA A 114 -7.37 4.64 -3.41
CA ALA A 114 -7.95 3.32 -3.69
C ALA A 114 -7.68 2.31 -2.57
N SER A 115 -6.53 2.38 -1.91
CA SER A 115 -6.16 1.51 -0.79
C SER A 115 -6.85 1.88 0.53
N GLN A 116 -7.50 3.07 0.60
CA GLN A 116 -8.25 3.51 1.79
C GLN A 116 -7.43 3.50 3.08
N GLY A 117 -6.12 3.75 2.99
CA GLY A 117 -5.18 3.75 4.10
C GLY A 117 -4.53 2.41 4.42
N SER A 118 -4.93 1.31 3.76
CA SER A 118 -4.34 -0.02 3.98
C SER A 118 -2.84 -0.07 3.65
N VAL A 119 -2.36 0.77 2.72
CA VAL A 119 -0.93 0.88 2.40
C VAL A 119 -0.05 1.26 3.60
N PHE A 120 -0.64 1.79 4.67
CA PHE A 120 0.04 2.12 5.92
C PHE A 120 -0.07 1.05 7.01
N HIS A 121 -0.83 -0.01 6.75
CA HIS A 121 -1.04 -1.12 7.68
C HIS A 121 -0.23 -2.34 7.30
N ILE A 122 -0.24 -2.69 6.02
CA ILE A 122 0.46 -3.84 5.49
C ILE A 122 1.81 -3.41 4.92
N PRO A 123 2.91 -4.12 5.22
CA PRO A 123 4.19 -3.89 4.58
C PRO A 123 4.09 -4.03 3.06
N VAL A 124 4.56 -3.00 2.33
CA VAL A 124 4.65 -3.01 0.87
C VAL A 124 6.09 -2.65 0.49
N ILE A 125 6.78 -3.59 -0.18
CA ILE A 125 8.16 -3.40 -0.62
C ILE A 125 8.31 -3.64 -2.11
N THR A 126 9.39 -3.09 -2.70
CA THR A 126 9.78 -3.38 -4.08
C THR A 126 11.05 -4.23 -4.07
N ALA A 127 11.02 -5.37 -4.73
CA ALA A 127 12.15 -6.27 -4.86
C ALA A 127 12.12 -6.98 -6.23
N ASP A 128 13.21 -7.64 -6.60
CA ASP A 128 13.25 -8.59 -7.71
C ASP A 128 12.49 -9.85 -7.31
N LEU A 129 11.37 -10.13 -7.98
CA LEU A 129 10.51 -11.25 -7.60
C LEU A 129 11.17 -12.60 -7.82
N LYS A 130 12.04 -12.76 -8.83
CA LYS A 130 12.73 -14.04 -9.07
C LYS A 130 13.65 -14.38 -7.92
N THR A 131 14.41 -13.40 -7.45
CA THR A 131 15.27 -13.56 -6.26
C THR A 131 14.43 -13.83 -5.02
N PHE A 132 13.36 -13.07 -4.80
CA PHE A 132 12.48 -13.27 -3.65
C PHE A 132 11.86 -14.68 -3.63
N ILE A 133 11.35 -15.15 -4.78
CA ILE A 133 10.75 -16.50 -4.93
C ILE A 133 11.79 -17.60 -4.65
N ALA A 134 13.03 -17.42 -5.11
CA ALA A 134 14.10 -18.40 -4.88
C ALA A 134 14.46 -18.56 -3.40
N ASP A 135 14.36 -17.47 -2.63
CA ASP A 135 14.68 -17.44 -1.20
C ASP A 135 13.47 -17.72 -0.29
N PHE A 136 12.25 -17.72 -0.86
CA PHE A 136 11.03 -17.90 -0.07
C PHE A 136 10.84 -19.37 0.37
N ASN A 137 10.66 -19.58 1.68
CA ASN A 137 10.52 -20.92 2.25
C ASN A 137 9.06 -21.39 2.31
N GLY A 138 8.41 -21.50 1.17
CA GLY A 138 7.03 -21.96 1.06
C GLY A 138 6.58 -22.14 -0.38
N PRO A 139 5.40 -22.72 -0.62
CA PRO A 139 4.84 -22.80 -1.98
C PRO A 139 4.48 -21.43 -2.54
N VAL A 140 4.72 -21.26 -3.83
CA VAL A 140 4.31 -20.08 -4.59
C VAL A 140 3.23 -20.49 -5.59
N TYR A 141 2.07 -19.86 -5.48
CA TYR A 141 0.93 -20.11 -6.35
C TYR A 141 0.75 -18.95 -7.32
N GLY A 142 0.91 -19.21 -8.60
CA GLY A 142 0.62 -18.25 -9.68
C GLY A 142 -0.82 -18.38 -10.16
N THR A 143 -1.40 -17.27 -10.58
CA THR A 143 -2.70 -17.26 -11.26
C THR A 143 -2.49 -17.46 -12.76
N ALA A 144 -3.18 -18.44 -13.37
CA ALA A 144 -3.11 -18.72 -14.79
C ALA A 144 -4.50 -19.11 -15.35
N LEU A 145 -4.70 -18.87 -16.65
CA LEU A 145 -5.92 -19.25 -17.34
C LEU A 145 -5.84 -20.67 -17.91
N GLU A 146 -4.62 -21.13 -18.24
CA GLU A 146 -4.37 -22.45 -18.84
C GLU A 146 -3.57 -23.34 -17.89
N ASN A 147 -3.83 -24.63 -17.90
CA ASN A 147 -3.16 -25.65 -17.06
C ASN A 147 -3.25 -25.36 -15.55
N ALA A 148 -4.25 -24.61 -15.13
CA ALA A 148 -4.47 -24.24 -13.74
C ALA A 148 -5.28 -25.33 -13.01
N GLN A 149 -4.98 -25.51 -11.72
CA GLN A 149 -5.81 -26.32 -10.83
C GLN A 149 -6.84 -25.42 -10.14
N PRO A 150 -8.06 -25.90 -9.87
CA PRO A 150 -9.03 -25.15 -9.07
C PRO A 150 -8.46 -24.86 -7.68
N TYR A 151 -8.53 -23.60 -7.24
CA TYR A 151 -7.96 -23.19 -5.94
C TYR A 151 -8.51 -23.98 -4.75
N LYS A 152 -9.71 -24.55 -4.88
CA LYS A 152 -10.36 -25.40 -3.84
C LYS A 152 -9.68 -26.75 -3.64
N GLU A 153 -8.87 -27.19 -4.59
CA GLU A 153 -8.11 -28.43 -4.55
C GLU A 153 -6.72 -28.25 -3.92
N ILE A 154 -6.31 -26.99 -3.69
CA ILE A 154 -5.05 -26.66 -3.04
C ILE A 154 -5.22 -26.83 -1.52
N ALA A 155 -4.36 -27.65 -0.92
CA ALA A 155 -4.36 -27.81 0.54
C ALA A 155 -4.00 -26.47 1.22
N SER A 156 -4.72 -26.14 2.30
CA SER A 156 -4.42 -24.96 3.09
C SER A 156 -2.99 -25.02 3.65
N GLN A 157 -2.26 -23.93 3.55
CA GLN A 157 -0.89 -23.76 4.02
C GLN A 157 -0.81 -22.56 4.93
N ASP A 158 -0.02 -22.65 6.00
CA ASP A 158 0.26 -21.52 6.89
C ASP A 158 1.27 -20.54 6.26
N ILE A 159 2.17 -21.07 5.42
CA ILE A 159 3.20 -20.30 4.71
C ILE A 159 2.97 -20.47 3.22
N PHE A 160 2.73 -19.37 2.52
CA PHE A 160 2.55 -19.36 1.06
C PHE A 160 2.81 -17.99 0.46
N ALA A 161 3.10 -17.96 -0.82
CA ALA A 161 3.05 -16.74 -1.62
C ALA A 161 2.04 -16.89 -2.77
N LEU A 162 1.28 -15.85 -3.04
CA LEU A 162 0.38 -15.76 -4.19
C LEU A 162 0.95 -14.75 -5.19
N LEU A 163 1.18 -15.19 -6.42
CA LEU A 163 1.69 -14.35 -7.50
C LEU A 163 0.55 -13.91 -8.43
N LEU A 164 0.39 -12.61 -8.56
CA LEU A 164 -0.51 -11.96 -9.50
C LEU A 164 0.29 -11.25 -10.59
N GLY A 165 0.05 -11.62 -11.83
CA GLY A 165 0.70 -11.05 -13.00
C GLY A 165 -0.05 -9.88 -13.62
N ASN A 166 0.61 -9.26 -14.61
CA ASN A 166 0.03 -8.24 -15.47
C ASN A 166 -1.09 -8.84 -16.35
N GLU A 167 -2.17 -8.09 -16.55
CA GLU A 167 -3.33 -8.51 -17.35
C GLU A 167 -3.00 -8.82 -18.82
N GLY A 168 -1.90 -8.28 -19.37
CA GLY A 168 -1.50 -8.44 -20.76
C GLY A 168 -0.40 -9.47 -21.03
N GLU A 169 0.52 -9.68 -20.09
CA GLU A 169 1.73 -10.50 -20.27
C GLU A 169 1.76 -11.76 -19.38
N GLY A 170 0.82 -11.90 -18.45
CA GLY A 170 0.80 -12.98 -17.47
C GLY A 170 1.80 -12.80 -16.33
N CYS A 171 2.14 -13.89 -15.64
CA CYS A 171 3.15 -13.92 -14.58
C CYS A 171 4.54 -14.21 -15.17
N LEU A 172 5.59 -13.81 -14.41
CA LEU A 172 7.00 -14.09 -14.65
C LEU A 172 7.31 -15.53 -15.06
#